data_ac22010f7365fb76de5da00e71cf4e6f
#
_entry.id   ac22010f7365fb76de5da00e71cf4e6f
#
_cell.length_a   1.000
_cell.length_b   1.000
_cell.length_c   1.000
_cell.angle_alpha   90.00
_cell.angle_beta   90.00
_cell.angle_gamma   90.00
#
_symmetry.space_group_name_H-M   'P 1'
#
loop_
_entity.id
_entity.type
_entity.pdbx_description
1 polymer ?
#
loop_
_entity_poly.entity_id
_entity_poly.type
_entity_poly.pdbx_seq_one_letter_code
_entity_poly.pdbx_strand_id
1 'polypeptide(L)'
;MSEIQRATPEVVRRIEERWAGLLPRVEAKLQAVNGFDRGQEMRLLDQAAQASSVAKRVMWLRKAADTLHGSVASLAACRKGCSHCCHISVMLSRAEAKVIAKETRGRFNEAAVQITLNRPGFRGGCLV
;
A
#
# COMPACT_ATOMS: atom_id res chain seq x y z
N MET A 1 25.75 4.85 -13.38
CA MET A 1 25.28 4.06 -12.21
C MET A 1 25.37 5.00 -11.01
N SER A 2 24.26 5.48 -10.50
CA SER A 2 24.26 6.30 -9.29
C SER A 2 24.63 5.41 -8.12
N GLU A 3 25.71 5.77 -7.41
CA GLU A 3 26.05 5.20 -6.11
C GLU A 3 24.82 5.35 -5.20
N ILE A 4 24.22 4.22 -4.84
CA ILE A 4 23.25 4.20 -3.74
C ILE A 4 24.02 4.63 -2.51
N GLN A 5 23.81 5.85 -2.06
CA GLN A 5 24.39 6.36 -0.82
C GLN A 5 23.98 5.39 0.31
N ARG A 6 24.89 4.54 0.70
CA ARG A 6 24.70 3.67 1.87
C ARG A 6 24.56 4.57 3.09
N ALA A 7 23.52 4.32 3.87
CA ALA A 7 23.34 5.04 5.12
C ALA A 7 24.59 4.90 5.99
N THR A 8 25.03 6.00 6.60
CA THR A 8 26.17 5.97 7.50
C THR A 8 25.86 5.10 8.72
N PRO A 9 26.87 4.46 9.36
CA PRO A 9 26.66 3.66 10.57
C PRO A 9 25.88 4.39 11.66
N GLU A 10 26.09 5.69 11.78
CA GLU A 10 25.37 6.54 12.73
C GLU A 10 23.87 6.63 12.41
N VAL A 11 23.52 6.79 11.13
CA VAL A 11 22.12 6.82 10.69
C VAL A 11 21.46 5.45 10.93
N VAL A 12 22.15 4.36 10.64
CA VAL A 12 21.65 3.00 10.88
C VAL A 12 21.38 2.81 12.37
N ARG A 13 22.32 3.14 13.25
CA ARG A 13 22.15 3.03 14.70
C ARG A 13 20.95 3.82 15.21
N ARG A 14 20.76 5.06 14.76
CA ARG A 14 19.60 5.89 15.15
C ARG A 14 18.27 5.29 14.70
N ILE A 15 18.24 4.67 13.53
CA ILE A 15 17.06 3.97 13.02
C ILE A 15 16.77 2.75 13.91
N GLU A 16 17.77 1.96 14.23
CA GLU A 16 17.64 0.77 15.08
C GLU A 16 17.16 1.12 16.49
N GLU A 17 17.76 2.13 17.12
CA GLU A 17 17.34 2.62 18.44
C GLU A 17 15.88 3.09 18.43
N ARG A 18 15.50 3.87 17.41
CA ARG A 18 14.11 4.33 17.24
C ARG A 18 13.15 3.17 17.01
N TRP A 19 13.55 2.21 16.19
CA TRP A 19 12.75 1.02 15.91
C TRP A 19 12.54 0.17 17.14
N ALA A 20 13.60 -0.09 17.90
CA ALA A 20 13.51 -0.83 19.16
C ALA A 20 12.53 -0.18 20.16
N GLY A 21 12.50 1.14 20.23
CA GLY A 21 11.54 1.86 21.08
C GLY A 21 10.10 1.78 20.59
N LEU A 22 9.88 1.59 19.28
CA LEU A 22 8.55 1.48 18.70
C LEU A 22 7.99 0.04 18.72
N LEU A 23 8.84 -0.96 18.75
CA LEU A 23 8.46 -2.36 18.62
C LEU A 23 7.38 -2.80 19.63
N PRO A 24 7.50 -2.51 20.94
CA PRO A 24 6.48 -2.90 21.92
C PRO A 24 5.11 -2.30 21.62
N ARG A 25 5.08 -1.08 21.06
CA ARG A 25 3.83 -0.39 20.67
C ARG A 25 3.19 -1.04 19.46
N VAL A 26 4.01 -1.47 18.49
CA VAL A 26 3.55 -2.19 17.29
C VAL A 26 3.00 -3.56 17.71
N GLU A 27 3.71 -4.28 18.55
CA GLU A 27 3.26 -5.58 19.06
C GLU A 27 1.94 -5.48 19.81
N ALA A 28 1.78 -4.50 20.70
CA ALA A 28 0.53 -4.27 21.40
C ALA A 28 -0.63 -3.98 20.43
N LYS A 29 -0.39 -3.20 19.37
CA LYS A 29 -1.39 -2.96 18.32
C LYS A 29 -1.73 -4.23 17.56
N LEU A 30 -0.75 -5.04 17.19
CA LEU A 30 -0.99 -6.30 16.48
C LEU A 30 -1.81 -7.27 17.33
N GLN A 31 -1.53 -7.36 18.64
CA GLN A 31 -2.32 -8.16 19.57
C GLN A 31 -3.76 -7.66 19.75
N ALA A 32 -3.98 -6.36 19.57
CA ALA A 32 -5.30 -5.76 19.63
C ALA A 32 -6.14 -5.96 18.36
N VAL A 33 -5.54 -6.47 17.27
CA VAL A 33 -6.26 -6.79 16.04
C VAL A 33 -7.24 -7.93 16.30
N ASN A 34 -8.51 -7.65 16.11
CA ASN A 34 -9.58 -8.63 16.23
C ASN A 34 -10.53 -8.52 15.03
N GLY A 35 -11.42 -9.52 14.89
CA GLY A 35 -12.41 -9.52 13.82
C GLY A 35 -11.85 -9.83 12.41
N PHE A 36 -10.57 -10.21 12.31
CA PHE A 36 -10.00 -10.67 11.04
C PHE A 36 -10.38 -12.13 10.77
N ASP A 37 -11.18 -12.35 9.73
CA ASP A 37 -11.55 -13.68 9.26
C ASP A 37 -10.63 -14.13 8.13
N ARG A 38 -9.62 -14.90 8.49
CA ARG A 38 -8.68 -15.49 7.52
C ARG A 38 -9.37 -16.42 6.52
N GLY A 39 -10.43 -17.10 6.95
CA GLY A 39 -11.20 -17.97 6.06
C GLY A 39 -11.91 -17.17 4.97
N GLN A 40 -12.45 -16.02 5.31
CA GLN A 40 -13.06 -15.10 4.34
C GLN A 40 -11.99 -14.55 3.37
N GLU A 41 -10.85 -14.11 3.88
CA GLU A 41 -9.74 -13.65 3.05
C GLU A 41 -9.33 -14.73 2.03
N MET A 42 -9.10 -15.95 2.50
CA MET A 42 -8.71 -17.05 1.62
C MET A 42 -9.75 -17.33 0.53
N ARG A 43 -11.04 -17.34 0.84
CA ARG A 43 -12.10 -17.48 -0.16
C ARG A 43 -12.05 -16.38 -1.22
N LEU A 44 -11.76 -15.14 -0.83
CA LEU A 44 -11.63 -14.02 -1.76
C LEU A 44 -10.37 -14.13 -2.64
N LEU A 45 -9.26 -14.65 -2.09
CA LEU A 45 -8.05 -14.95 -2.86
C LEU A 45 -8.29 -16.08 -3.87
N ASP A 46 -9.04 -17.10 -3.50
CA ASP A 46 -9.44 -18.19 -4.42
C ASP A 46 -10.31 -17.65 -5.56
N GLN A 47 -11.25 -16.75 -5.26
CA GLN A 47 -12.03 -16.05 -6.30
C GLN A 47 -11.14 -15.23 -7.24
N ALA A 48 -10.12 -14.57 -6.69
CA ALA A 48 -9.14 -13.85 -7.52
C ALA A 48 -8.35 -14.79 -8.43
N ALA A 49 -7.92 -15.93 -7.90
CA ALA A 49 -7.17 -16.93 -8.68
C ALA A 49 -8.01 -17.50 -9.85
N GLN A 50 -9.33 -17.70 -9.63
CA GLN A 50 -10.26 -18.25 -10.62
C GLN A 50 -10.88 -17.18 -11.54
N ALA A 51 -10.60 -15.90 -11.32
CA ALA A 51 -11.21 -14.83 -12.07
C ALA A 51 -10.84 -14.85 -13.56
N SER A 52 -11.84 -14.71 -14.42
CA SER A 52 -11.72 -14.82 -15.89
C SER A 52 -11.03 -13.62 -16.54
N SER A 53 -10.88 -12.49 -15.83
CA SER A 53 -10.24 -11.30 -16.35
C SER A 53 -9.35 -10.63 -15.30
N VAL A 54 -8.35 -9.90 -15.77
CA VAL A 54 -7.43 -9.15 -14.90
C VAL A 54 -8.20 -8.14 -14.04
N ALA A 55 -9.17 -7.44 -14.60
CA ALA A 55 -9.98 -6.48 -13.84
C ALA A 55 -10.77 -7.15 -12.71
N LYS A 56 -11.39 -8.31 -12.96
CA LYS A 56 -12.07 -9.09 -11.91
C LYS A 56 -11.09 -9.59 -10.86
N ARG A 57 -9.89 -10.02 -11.26
CA ARG A 57 -8.85 -10.43 -10.33
C ARG A 57 -8.44 -9.30 -9.40
N VAL A 58 -8.16 -8.12 -9.92
CA VAL A 58 -7.84 -6.92 -9.12
C VAL A 58 -8.98 -6.59 -8.15
N MET A 59 -10.23 -6.67 -8.60
CA MET A 59 -11.40 -6.43 -7.76
C MET A 59 -11.46 -7.40 -6.56
N TRP A 60 -11.23 -8.70 -6.78
CA TRP A 60 -11.23 -9.69 -5.72
C TRP A 60 -10.05 -9.53 -4.76
N LEU A 61 -8.85 -9.23 -5.28
CA LEU A 61 -7.66 -8.93 -4.45
C LEU A 61 -7.91 -7.71 -3.57
N ARG A 62 -8.55 -6.66 -4.10
CA ARG A 62 -8.93 -5.50 -3.32
C ARG A 62 -9.90 -5.85 -2.20
N LYS A 63 -10.93 -6.65 -2.48
CA LYS A 63 -11.86 -7.12 -1.45
C LYS A 63 -11.14 -7.92 -0.35
N ALA A 64 -10.17 -8.76 -0.71
CA ALA A 64 -9.35 -9.46 0.28
C ALA A 64 -8.54 -8.49 1.16
N ALA A 65 -7.92 -7.48 0.55
CA ALA A 65 -7.20 -6.43 1.29
C ALA A 65 -8.14 -5.61 2.21
N ASP A 66 -9.37 -5.33 1.77
CA ASP A 66 -10.37 -4.62 2.55
C ASP A 66 -10.79 -5.39 3.82
N THR A 67 -10.78 -6.72 3.80
CA THR A 67 -11.05 -7.52 5.00
C THR A 67 -9.99 -7.32 6.07
N LEU A 68 -8.71 -7.28 5.67
CA LEU A 68 -7.61 -6.98 6.57
C LEU A 68 -7.67 -5.52 7.04
N HIS A 69 -7.90 -4.60 6.11
CA HIS A 69 -8.01 -3.18 6.44
C HIS A 69 -9.11 -2.92 7.48
N GLY A 70 -10.27 -3.53 7.32
CA GLY A 70 -11.40 -3.40 8.26
C GLY A 70 -11.02 -3.79 9.68
N SER A 71 -10.21 -4.84 9.86
CA SER A 71 -9.76 -5.30 11.18
C SER A 71 -8.68 -4.43 11.83
N VAL A 72 -7.90 -3.68 11.05
CA VAL A 72 -6.80 -2.84 11.55
C VAL A 72 -7.09 -1.34 11.49
N ALA A 73 -8.16 -0.92 10.82
CA ALA A 73 -8.44 0.49 10.55
C ALA A 73 -8.53 1.36 11.82
N SER A 74 -9.12 0.84 12.89
CA SER A 74 -9.23 1.55 14.17
C SER A 74 -7.88 1.73 14.88
N LEU A 75 -6.89 0.88 14.57
CA LEU A 75 -5.55 0.89 15.15
C LEU A 75 -4.55 1.65 14.28
N ALA A 76 -4.89 1.90 13.02
CA ALA A 76 -4.04 2.58 12.09
C ALA A 76 -3.90 4.07 12.43
N ALA A 77 -2.70 4.61 12.25
CA ALA A 77 -2.46 6.04 12.37
C ALA A 77 -3.10 6.85 11.22
N CYS A 78 -3.26 6.22 10.06
CA CYS A 78 -3.89 6.83 8.89
C CYS A 78 -5.41 6.87 9.06
N ARG A 79 -6.00 8.04 8.80
CA ARG A 79 -7.44 8.27 8.85
C ARG A 79 -7.82 9.28 7.77
N LYS A 80 -9.11 9.41 7.49
CA LYS A 80 -9.63 10.40 6.54
C LYS A 80 -9.09 11.81 6.89
N GLY A 81 -8.53 12.48 5.91
CA GLY A 81 -7.89 13.80 6.08
C GLY A 81 -6.40 13.76 6.44
N CYS A 82 -5.82 12.58 6.72
CA CYS A 82 -4.38 12.44 6.88
C CYS A 82 -3.69 12.41 5.51
N SER A 83 -2.62 13.17 5.34
CA SER A 83 -1.86 13.24 4.08
C SER A 83 -0.35 13.03 4.24
N HIS A 84 0.13 12.67 5.42
CA HIS A 84 1.57 12.60 5.70
C HIS A 84 2.34 11.63 4.79
N CYS A 85 1.82 10.42 4.57
CA CYS A 85 2.44 9.42 3.71
C CYS A 85 1.93 9.45 2.26
N CYS A 86 0.92 10.27 1.93
CA CYS A 86 0.37 10.37 0.58
C CYS A 86 1.35 10.97 -0.44
N HIS A 87 2.44 11.54 0.02
CA HIS A 87 3.52 12.06 -0.84
C HIS A 87 4.59 11.00 -1.17
N ILE A 88 4.46 9.80 -0.62
CA ILE A 88 5.37 8.69 -0.92
C ILE A 88 4.91 8.05 -2.24
N SER A 89 5.83 7.95 -3.19
CA SER A 89 5.54 7.29 -4.46
C SER A 89 5.20 5.81 -4.23
N VAL A 90 4.08 5.38 -4.78
CA VAL A 90 3.60 4.00 -4.72
C VAL A 90 3.64 3.40 -6.12
N MET A 91 4.16 2.18 -6.23
CA MET A 91 4.14 1.45 -7.49
C MET A 91 2.78 0.78 -7.66
N LEU A 92 2.13 1.05 -8.79
CA LEU A 92 0.89 0.41 -9.18
C LEU A 92 1.11 -0.36 -10.49
N SER A 93 0.50 -1.53 -10.59
CA SER A 93 0.40 -2.21 -11.86
C SER A 93 -0.54 -1.45 -12.81
N ARG A 94 -0.34 -1.62 -14.12
CA ARG A 94 -1.24 -1.05 -15.13
C ARG A 94 -2.71 -1.46 -14.90
N ALA A 95 -2.93 -2.70 -14.46
CA ALA A 95 -4.27 -3.22 -14.17
C ALA A 95 -4.93 -2.48 -13.00
N GLU A 96 -4.20 -2.26 -11.90
CA GLU A 96 -4.69 -1.51 -10.74
C GLU A 96 -4.98 -0.05 -11.11
N ALA A 97 -4.07 0.59 -11.86
CA ALA A 97 -4.25 1.97 -12.30
C ALA A 97 -5.51 2.14 -13.16
N LYS A 98 -5.81 1.19 -14.07
CA LYS A 98 -7.02 1.19 -14.88
C LYS A 98 -8.29 1.03 -14.03
N VAL A 99 -8.27 0.15 -13.03
CA VAL A 99 -9.40 -0.04 -12.12
C VAL A 99 -9.66 1.23 -11.31
N ILE A 100 -8.60 1.83 -10.75
CA ILE A 100 -8.71 3.08 -10.00
C ILE A 100 -9.27 4.21 -10.89
N ALA A 101 -8.73 4.39 -12.10
CA ALA A 101 -9.21 5.40 -13.03
C ALA A 101 -10.71 5.24 -13.36
N LYS A 102 -11.16 4.00 -13.58
CA LYS A 102 -12.55 3.69 -13.83
C LYS A 102 -13.45 4.04 -12.64
N GLU A 103 -13.05 3.70 -11.43
CA GLU A 103 -13.83 3.95 -10.21
C GLU A 103 -13.88 5.41 -9.81
N THR A 104 -12.77 6.12 -9.98
CA THR A 104 -12.67 7.55 -9.65
C THR A 104 -13.14 8.46 -10.80
N ARG A 105 -13.60 7.90 -11.92
CA ARG A 105 -13.89 8.62 -13.17
C ARG A 105 -12.71 9.44 -13.68
N GLY A 106 -11.50 9.06 -13.24
CA GLY A 106 -10.25 9.66 -13.67
C GLY A 106 -9.84 9.18 -15.07
N ARG A 107 -8.82 9.84 -15.62
CA ARG A 107 -8.21 9.42 -16.88
C ARG A 107 -6.98 8.58 -16.59
N PHE A 108 -6.89 7.41 -17.21
CA PHE A 108 -5.68 6.62 -17.23
C PHE A 108 -4.74 7.18 -18.30
N ASN A 109 -3.54 7.61 -17.89
CA ASN A 109 -2.52 8.11 -18.80
C ASN A 109 -1.35 7.12 -18.86
N GLU A 110 -1.27 6.34 -19.93
CA GLU A 110 -0.19 5.36 -20.12
C GLU A 110 1.20 5.99 -20.19
N ALA A 111 1.32 7.18 -20.78
CA ALA A 111 2.58 7.90 -20.88
C ALA A 111 3.09 8.34 -19.49
N ALA A 112 2.20 8.73 -18.58
CA ALA A 112 2.55 9.10 -17.22
C ALA A 112 3.10 7.93 -16.40
N VAL A 113 2.59 6.71 -16.61
CA VAL A 113 3.07 5.50 -15.96
C VAL A 113 4.54 5.20 -16.33
N GLN A 114 4.92 5.35 -17.58
CA GLN A 114 6.30 5.15 -18.02
C GLN A 114 7.26 6.23 -17.50
N ILE A 115 6.81 7.47 -17.40
CA ILE A 115 7.60 8.58 -16.88
C ILE A 115 7.88 8.42 -15.38
N THR A 116 6.93 7.88 -14.61
CA THR A 116 7.07 7.71 -13.16
C THR A 116 8.12 6.67 -12.80
N LEU A 117 8.30 5.63 -13.63
CA LEU A 117 9.30 4.60 -13.43
C LEU A 117 10.73 5.09 -13.68
N ASN A 118 10.92 6.19 -14.44
CA ASN A 118 12.21 6.67 -14.87
C ASN A 118 12.66 8.00 -14.22
N ARG A 119 11.88 8.60 -13.32
CA ARG A 119 12.26 9.85 -12.65
C ARG A 119 12.68 9.61 -11.19
N PRO A 120 13.96 9.75 -10.86
CA PRO A 120 14.37 9.91 -9.47
C PRO A 120 13.79 11.23 -8.94
N GLY A 121 13.02 11.16 -7.85
CA GLY A 121 12.49 12.34 -7.16
C GLY A 121 11.08 12.78 -7.54
N PHE A 122 10.29 11.98 -8.26
CA PHE A 122 8.89 12.29 -8.50
C PHE A 122 8.10 12.23 -7.18
N ARG A 123 7.68 13.39 -6.72
CA ARG A 123 6.68 13.49 -5.65
C ARG A 123 5.30 13.37 -6.30
N GLY A 124 4.81 12.15 -6.39
CA GLY A 124 3.43 11.92 -6.79
C GLY A 124 2.51 12.58 -5.77
N GLY A 125 1.79 13.64 -6.18
CA GLY A 125 0.71 14.16 -5.37
C GLY A 125 -0.36 13.07 -5.20
N CYS A 126 -1.04 13.04 -4.04
CA CYS A 126 -2.24 12.24 -3.89
C CYS A 126 -3.20 12.54 -5.04
N LEU A 127 -3.42 11.58 -5.90
CA LEU A 127 -4.55 11.61 -6.83
C LEU A 127 -5.79 11.26 -6.00
N VAL A 128 -6.42 12.28 -5.45
CA VAL A 128 -7.75 12.17 -4.85
C VAL A 128 -8.77 12.48 -5.93
#